data_27a2ead2dcebc87e7281588f1cddde5f
#
_entry.id   27a2ead2dcebc87e7281588f1cddde5f
#
_cell.length_a   1.000
_cell.length_b   1.000
_cell.length_c   1.000
_cell.angle_alpha   90.00
_cell.angle_beta   90.00
_cell.angle_gamma   90.00
#
_symmetry.space_group_name_H-M   'P 1'
#
loop_
_entity.id
_entity.type
_entity.pdbx_description
1 polymer ?
#
loop_
_entity_poly.entity_id
_entity_poly.type
_entity_poly.pdbx_seq_one_letter_code
_entity_poly.pdbx_strand_id
1 'polypeptide(L)' 'MPRKPYPSDLSDEEWGFVAPYLTLIREDAPQREHRLRDLFDALRWLARAGAPWRYLPGDFPPWQAVYQQTRRWIR' A
#
# COMPACT_ATOMS: atom_id res chain seq x y z
N MET A 1 -6.70 -14.99 -0.33
CA MET A 1 -7.18 -14.87 1.04
C MET A 1 -7.02 -13.44 1.52
N PRO A 2 -8.08 -12.81 1.91
CA PRO A 2 -7.94 -11.44 2.40
C PRO A 2 -7.15 -11.42 3.69
N ARG A 3 -6.35 -10.40 3.84
CA ARG A 3 -5.60 -10.25 5.06
C ARG A 3 -6.48 -9.73 6.17
N LYS A 4 -5.96 -9.84 7.37
CA LYS A 4 -6.62 -9.32 8.54
C LYS A 4 -6.80 -7.81 8.41
N PRO A 5 -8.00 -7.27 8.72
CA PRO A 5 -8.19 -5.83 8.64
C PRO A 5 -7.51 -5.10 9.80
N TYR A 6 -7.08 -3.88 9.51
CA TYR A 6 -6.47 -3.01 10.52
C TYR A 6 -7.24 -1.69 10.56
N PRO A 7 -7.27 -1.03 11.72
CA PRO A 7 -7.98 0.26 11.82
C PRO A 7 -7.47 1.32 10.85
N SER A 8 -6.23 1.19 10.41
CA SER A 8 -5.65 2.17 9.49
C SER A 8 -5.98 1.88 8.03
N ASP A 9 -6.68 0.78 7.74
CA ASP A 9 -7.03 0.43 6.37
C ASP A 9 -7.97 1.47 5.79
N LEU A 10 -7.82 1.69 4.49
CA LEU A 10 -8.74 2.54 3.77
C LEU A 10 -10.09 1.85 3.65
N SER A 11 -11.16 2.61 3.83
CA SER A 11 -12.48 2.13 3.45
C SER A 11 -12.58 2.12 1.93
N ASP A 12 -13.60 1.43 1.44
CA ASP A 12 -13.84 1.41 -0.01
C ASP A 12 -14.05 2.82 -0.53
N GLU A 13 -14.74 3.64 0.24
CA GLU A 13 -15.02 5.01 -0.17
C GLU A 13 -13.73 5.82 -0.24
N GLU A 14 -12.89 5.68 0.77
CA GLU A 14 -11.60 6.38 0.78
C GLU A 14 -10.72 5.93 -0.38
N TRP A 15 -10.70 4.64 -0.65
CA TRP A 15 -9.93 4.13 -1.77
C TRP A 15 -10.43 4.71 -3.08
N GLY A 16 -11.76 4.86 -3.21
CA GLY A 16 -12.33 5.46 -4.40
C GLY A 16 -11.84 6.89 -4.65
N PHE A 17 -11.55 7.63 -3.57
CA PHE A 17 -11.03 8.98 -3.71
C PHE A 17 -9.57 9.01 -4.14
N VAL A 18 -8.75 8.12 -3.59
CA VAL A 18 -7.32 8.20 -3.85
C VAL A 18 -6.87 7.38 -5.04
N ALA A 19 -7.61 6.34 -5.38
CA ALA A 19 -7.18 5.42 -6.44
C ALA A 19 -6.87 6.12 -7.76
N PRO A 20 -7.70 7.06 -8.23
CA PRO A 20 -7.40 7.72 -9.50
C PRO A 20 -6.03 8.42 -9.50
N TYR A 21 -5.67 9.00 -8.37
CA TYR A 21 -4.38 9.69 -8.28
C TYR A 21 -3.23 8.70 -8.27
N LEU A 22 -3.37 7.61 -7.54
CA LEU A 22 -2.30 6.63 -7.44
C LEU A 22 -2.10 5.85 -8.72
N THR A 23 -3.18 5.59 -9.43
CA THR A 23 -3.10 4.81 -10.66
C THR A 23 -2.73 5.66 -11.88
N LEU A 24 -2.78 6.99 -11.75
CA LEU A 24 -2.30 7.86 -12.81
C LEU A 24 -0.79 7.83 -12.93
N ILE A 25 -0.13 7.47 -11.84
CA ILE A 25 1.32 7.33 -11.88
C ILE A 25 1.62 6.12 -12.74
N ARG A 26 2.52 6.33 -13.67
CA ARG A 26 2.79 5.36 -14.68
C ARG A 26 3.13 4.00 -14.11
N GLU A 27 2.47 3.00 -14.60
CA GLU A 27 2.69 1.63 -14.18
C GLU A 27 3.15 0.82 -15.36
N ASP A 28 4.43 0.60 -15.41
CA ASP A 28 4.99 -0.18 -16.49
C ASP A 28 5.09 -1.64 -16.19
N ALA A 29 4.91 -2.00 -14.94
CA ALA A 29 5.03 -3.38 -14.55
C ALA A 29 3.86 -4.17 -15.17
N PRO A 30 4.13 -5.05 -16.09
CA PRO A 30 3.06 -5.82 -16.72
C PRO A 30 2.40 -6.75 -15.72
N GLN A 31 3.11 -7.11 -14.68
CA GLN A 31 2.57 -7.97 -13.65
C GLN A 31 2.80 -7.34 -12.31
N ARG A 32 1.71 -7.21 -11.57
CA ARG A 32 1.77 -6.68 -10.23
C ARG A 32 1.35 -7.80 -9.28
N GLU A 33 2.28 -8.24 -8.45
CA GLU A 33 1.97 -9.30 -7.51
C GLU A 33 1.03 -8.85 -6.42
N HIS A 34 1.04 -7.57 -6.11
CA HIS A 34 0.26 -7.06 -4.99
C HIS A 34 -0.62 -5.93 -5.47
N ARG A 35 -1.85 -5.89 -4.94
CA ARG A 35 -2.77 -4.83 -5.31
C ARG A 35 -2.28 -3.50 -4.75
N LEU A 36 -2.47 -2.44 -5.53
CA LEU A 36 -2.06 -1.10 -5.10
C LEU A 36 -2.72 -0.70 -3.79
N ARG A 37 -3.97 -1.10 -3.60
CA ARG A 37 -4.67 -0.78 -2.38
C ARG A 37 -3.98 -1.41 -1.17
N ASP A 38 -3.56 -2.65 -1.29
CA ASP A 38 -2.87 -3.31 -0.19
C ASP A 38 -1.54 -2.64 0.12
N LEU A 39 -0.83 -2.22 -0.91
CA LEU A 39 0.43 -1.53 -0.72
C LEU A 39 0.23 -0.18 -0.04
N PHE A 40 -0.82 0.52 -0.41
CA PHE A 40 -1.12 1.81 0.20
C PHE A 40 -1.60 1.63 1.63
N ASP A 41 -2.42 0.61 1.89
CA ASP A 41 -2.84 0.31 3.26
C ASP A 41 -1.64 0.02 4.16
N ALA A 42 -0.66 -0.71 3.63
CA ALA A 42 0.56 -0.99 4.38
C ALA A 42 1.31 0.29 4.72
N LEU A 43 1.40 1.19 3.75
CA LEU A 43 2.06 2.47 3.98
C LEU A 43 1.34 3.28 5.05
N ARG A 44 0.02 3.28 5.02
CA ARG A 44 -0.77 3.99 6.03
C ARG A 44 -0.54 3.38 7.41
N TRP A 45 -0.46 2.05 7.48
CA TRP A 45 -0.21 1.39 8.76
C TRP A 45 1.13 1.85 9.34
N LEU A 46 2.16 1.88 8.51
CA LEU A 46 3.47 2.32 8.97
C LEU A 46 3.44 3.76 9.45
N ALA A 47 2.74 4.62 8.71
CA ALA A 47 2.65 6.02 9.09
C ALA A 47 1.93 6.20 10.41
N ARG A 48 0.84 5.45 10.62
CA ARG A 48 0.09 5.57 11.87
C ARG A 48 0.83 4.97 13.05
N ALA A 49 1.53 3.88 12.81
CA ALA A 49 2.27 3.20 13.87
C ALA A 49 3.59 3.88 14.18
N GLY A 50 4.10 4.67 13.24
CA GLY A 50 5.42 5.26 13.40
C GLY A 50 6.50 4.20 13.43
N ALA A 51 6.30 3.10 12.72
CA ALA A 51 7.19 1.95 12.82
C ALA A 51 8.17 1.93 11.65
N PRO A 52 9.35 1.34 11.86
CA PRO A 52 10.28 1.10 10.76
C PRO A 52 9.68 0.14 9.75
N TRP A 53 10.19 0.19 8.52
CA TRP A 53 9.71 -0.67 7.45
C TRP A 53 9.67 -2.14 7.83
N ARG A 54 10.71 -2.60 8.52
CA ARG A 54 10.84 -4.02 8.85
C ARG A 54 9.78 -4.51 9.83
N TYR A 55 9.09 -3.59 10.50
CA TYR A 55 8.10 -3.96 11.49
C TYR A 55 6.72 -4.14 10.88
N LEU A 56 6.60 -3.98 9.57
CA LEU A 56 5.33 -4.16 8.90
C LEU A 56 4.81 -5.58 9.14
N PRO A 57 3.56 -5.72 9.60
CA PRO A 57 3.00 -7.06 9.83
C PRO A 57 3.03 -7.93 8.58
N GLY A 58 3.21 -9.22 8.79
CA GLY A 58 3.29 -10.14 7.68
C GLY A 58 2.01 -10.31 6.90
N ASP A 59 0.89 -9.80 7.41
CA ASP A 59 -0.38 -9.84 6.69
C ASP A 59 -0.38 -8.91 5.48
N PHE A 60 0.46 -7.90 5.50
CA PHE A 60 0.60 -6.99 4.36
C PHE A 60 1.60 -7.57 3.37
N PRO A 61 1.67 -7.00 2.16
CA PRO A 61 2.76 -7.38 1.26
C PRO A 61 4.11 -7.13 1.91
N PRO A 62 5.16 -7.80 1.44
CA PRO A 62 6.50 -7.62 2.02
C PRO A 62 6.87 -6.14 2.02
N TRP A 63 7.56 -5.72 3.08
CA TRP A 63 7.89 -4.30 3.21
C TRP A 63 8.72 -3.79 2.03
N GLN A 64 9.51 -4.67 1.41
CA GLN A 64 10.31 -4.26 0.26
C GLN A 64 9.40 -3.84 -0.91
N ALA A 65 8.32 -4.58 -1.13
CA ALA A 65 7.38 -4.24 -2.19
C ALA A 65 6.69 -2.92 -1.91
N VAL A 66 6.31 -2.70 -0.65
CA VAL A 66 5.68 -1.45 -0.24
C VAL A 66 6.64 -0.28 -0.45
N TYR A 67 7.89 -0.47 -0.06
CA TYR A 67 8.91 0.56 -0.19
C TYR A 67 9.11 0.94 -1.66
N GLN A 68 9.23 -0.05 -2.53
CA GLN A 68 9.45 0.22 -3.94
C GLN A 68 8.27 0.96 -4.56
N GLN A 69 7.05 0.55 -4.23
CA GLN A 69 5.88 1.23 -4.77
C GLN A 69 5.78 2.66 -4.24
N THR A 70 6.11 2.84 -2.96
CA THR A 70 6.10 4.18 -2.38
C THR A 70 7.06 5.09 -3.12
N ARG A 71 8.23 4.58 -3.44
CA ARG A 71 9.20 5.38 -4.19
C ARG A 71 8.67 5.79 -5.55
N ARG A 72 7.90 4.93 -6.19
CA ARG A 72 7.28 5.29 -7.47
C ARG A 72 6.25 6.39 -7.29
N TRP A 73 5.50 6.32 -6.20
CA TRP A 73 4.45 7.32 -5.98
C TRP A 73 5.01 8.71 -5.67
N ILE A 74 6.16 8.79 -5.06
CA ILE A 74 6.71 10.09 -4.62
C ILE A 74 7.78 10.66 -5.55
N ARG A 75 8.00 10.03 -6.68
CA ARG A 75 9.02 10.52 -7.65
C ARG A 75 8.56 11.71 -8.42
#